data_a6ac42fc66d89cdcb2e08c7386ee86a6
#
_entry.id   a6ac42fc66d89cdcb2e08c7386ee86a6
#
_cell.length_a   1.000
_cell.length_b   1.000
_cell.length_c   1.000
_cell.angle_alpha   90.00
_cell.angle_beta   90.00
_cell.angle_gamma   90.00
#
_symmetry.space_group_name_H-M   'P 1'
#
loop_
_entity.id
_entity.type
_entity.pdbx_description
1 polymer ?
#
loop_
_entity_poly.entity_id
_entity_poly.type
_entity_poly.pdbx_seq_one_letter_code
_entity_poly.pdbx_strand_id
1 'polypeptide(L)'
;MGIGPVPAVRNALARAGAKLSEFDLFEVNEAFAPQVLAVLKDLDLPRDRTNVDGGAIAVGHPLAASGARITMHLVYELRRRGGRYALGGACIGGGQGIAVVLERA
;
A
#
# COMPACT_ATOMS: atom_id res chain seq x y z
N MET A 1 -10.55 -12.09 -2.89
CA MET A 1 -9.93 -10.88 -3.46
C MET A 1 -9.63 -9.85 -2.39
N GLY A 2 -10.59 -9.39 -1.64
CA GLY A 2 -10.45 -8.25 -0.74
C GLY A 2 -9.29 -8.31 0.24
N ILE A 3 -9.03 -9.45 0.85
CA ILE A 3 -7.96 -9.63 1.85
C ILE A 3 -6.57 -9.92 1.24
N GLY A 4 -6.48 -10.08 -0.08
CA GLY A 4 -5.22 -10.40 -0.77
C GLY A 4 -3.99 -9.52 -0.40
N PRO A 5 -4.14 -8.20 -0.20
CA PRO A 5 -3.03 -7.36 0.23
C PRO A 5 -2.40 -7.78 1.57
N VAL A 6 -3.16 -8.36 2.50
CA VAL A 6 -2.63 -8.74 3.82
C VAL A 6 -1.53 -9.79 3.72
N PRO A 7 -1.75 -10.98 3.14
CA PRO A 7 -0.66 -11.95 2.96
C PRO A 7 0.44 -11.43 2.05
N ALA A 8 0.13 -10.62 1.03
CA ALA A 8 1.13 -10.03 0.14
C ALA A 8 2.09 -9.12 0.91
N VAL A 9 1.57 -8.23 1.75
CA VAL A 9 2.37 -7.35 2.62
C VAL A 9 3.21 -8.15 3.59
N ARG A 10 2.63 -9.13 4.29
CA ARG A 10 3.37 -10.00 5.22
C ARG A 10 4.53 -10.72 4.53
N ASN A 11 4.30 -11.23 3.32
CA ASN A 11 5.35 -11.88 2.52
C ASN A 11 6.43 -10.89 2.07
N ALA A 12 6.06 -9.69 1.64
CA ALA A 12 7.01 -8.65 1.22
C ALA A 12 7.91 -8.22 2.39
N LEU A 13 7.32 -7.99 3.57
CA LEU A 13 8.07 -7.67 4.79
C LEU A 13 9.03 -8.79 5.20
N ALA A 14 8.58 -10.04 5.16
CA ALA A 14 9.43 -11.19 5.47
C ALA A 14 10.62 -11.30 4.51
N ARG A 15 10.42 -11.06 3.21
CA ARG A 15 11.49 -11.06 2.22
C ARG A 15 12.46 -9.90 2.38
N ALA A 16 11.97 -8.73 2.78
CA ALA A 16 12.78 -7.55 3.04
C ALA A 16 13.51 -7.60 4.39
N GLY A 17 13.16 -8.54 5.28
CA GLY A 17 13.66 -8.59 6.65
C GLY A 17 13.24 -7.37 7.47
N ALA A 18 12.11 -6.74 7.12
CA ALA A 18 11.65 -5.48 7.69
C ALA A 18 10.38 -5.69 8.52
N LYS A 19 10.16 -4.78 9.47
CA LYS A 19 8.94 -4.73 10.28
C LYS A 19 8.05 -3.58 9.83
N LEU A 20 6.74 -3.75 9.90
CA LEU A 20 5.77 -2.72 9.51
C LEU A 20 5.98 -1.39 10.24
N SER A 21 6.44 -1.43 11.49
CA SER A 21 6.71 -0.24 12.31
C SER A 21 7.86 0.64 11.78
N GLU A 22 8.68 0.12 10.87
CA GLU A 22 9.81 0.85 10.27
C GLU A 22 9.39 1.70 9.06
N PHE A 23 8.12 1.58 8.62
CA PHE A 23 7.62 2.26 7.44
C PHE A 23 6.97 3.61 7.77
N ASP A 24 7.31 4.61 6.98
CA ASP A 24 6.84 5.98 7.13
C ASP A 24 5.52 6.21 6.37
N LEU A 25 5.29 5.47 5.30
CA LEU A 25 4.19 5.72 4.39
C LEU A 25 3.62 4.41 3.82
N PHE A 26 2.30 4.39 3.71
CA PHE A 26 1.55 3.25 3.19
C PHE A 26 0.59 3.70 2.09
N GLU A 27 0.41 2.87 1.08
CA GLU A 27 -0.64 3.05 0.10
C GLU A 27 -1.25 1.70 -0.29
N VAL A 28 -2.54 1.54 0.02
CA VAL A 28 -3.32 0.35 -0.32
C VAL A 28 -4.38 0.73 -1.33
N ASN A 29 -4.41 0.02 -2.46
CA ASN A 29 -5.44 0.26 -3.45
C ASN A 29 -6.84 0.05 -2.86
N GLU A 30 -7.68 1.06 -3.04
CA GLU A 30 -9.06 1.05 -2.55
C GLU A 30 -9.99 0.47 -3.63
N ALA A 31 -9.96 -0.85 -3.81
CA ALA A 31 -10.87 -1.51 -4.75
C ALA A 31 -12.33 -1.35 -4.31
N PHE A 32 -12.57 -1.46 -3.00
CA PHE A 32 -13.87 -1.21 -2.33
C PHE A 32 -13.60 -0.66 -0.93
N ALA A 33 -14.47 0.23 -0.44
CA ALA A 33 -14.33 0.79 0.91
C ALA A 33 -14.28 -0.28 2.02
N PRO A 34 -15.17 -1.30 2.05
CA PRO A 34 -15.07 -2.36 3.05
C PRO A 34 -13.79 -3.16 2.95
N GLN A 35 -13.28 -3.36 1.74
CA GLN A 35 -12.05 -4.11 1.49
C GLN A 35 -10.84 -3.38 2.09
N VAL A 36 -10.65 -2.11 1.79
CA VAL A 36 -9.51 -1.36 2.33
C VAL A 36 -9.58 -1.23 3.85
N LEU A 37 -10.78 -1.05 4.41
CA LEU A 37 -10.96 -1.02 5.86
C LEU A 37 -10.59 -2.33 6.53
N ALA A 38 -10.90 -3.47 5.91
CA ALA A 38 -10.49 -4.79 6.40
C ALA A 38 -8.96 -4.96 6.36
N VAL A 39 -8.30 -4.54 5.28
CA VAL A 39 -6.84 -4.60 5.15
C VAL A 39 -6.16 -3.70 6.19
N LEU A 40 -6.63 -2.46 6.35
CA LEU A 40 -6.12 -1.52 7.35
C LEU A 40 -6.21 -2.10 8.77
N LYS A 41 -7.35 -2.71 9.09
CA LYS A 41 -7.56 -3.34 10.40
C LYS A 41 -6.66 -4.55 10.62
N ASP A 42 -6.52 -5.43 9.63
CA ASP A 42 -5.81 -6.71 9.75
C ASP A 42 -4.29 -6.53 9.79
N LEU A 43 -3.78 -5.46 9.17
CA LEU A 43 -2.37 -5.07 9.20
C LEU A 43 -2.06 -4.02 10.28
N ASP A 44 -3.06 -3.51 10.96
CA ASP A 44 -2.94 -2.38 11.91
C ASP A 44 -2.23 -1.16 11.29
N LEU A 45 -2.65 -0.79 10.07
CA LEU A 45 -2.06 0.34 9.36
C LEU A 45 -2.54 1.66 9.94
N PRO A 46 -1.63 2.61 10.24
CA PRO A 46 -2.00 3.94 10.74
C PRO A 46 -2.65 4.77 9.64
N ARG A 47 -3.84 5.32 9.92
CA ARG A 47 -4.62 6.07 8.93
C ARG A 47 -3.98 7.38 8.50
N ASP A 48 -3.26 8.05 9.39
CA ASP A 48 -2.55 9.29 9.15
C ASP A 48 -1.35 9.14 8.21
N ARG A 49 -0.90 7.92 7.99
CA ARG A 49 0.20 7.57 7.08
C ARG A 49 -0.23 6.67 5.94
N THR A 50 -1.53 6.40 5.80
CA THR A 50 -2.06 5.52 4.74
C THR A 50 -2.93 6.31 3.78
N ASN A 51 -2.67 6.20 2.47
CA ASN A 51 -3.40 6.87 1.39
C ASN A 51 -3.53 8.38 1.65
N VAL A 52 -2.45 9.01 2.01
CA VAL A 52 -2.38 10.37 2.60
C VAL A 52 -2.91 11.49 1.71
N ASP A 53 -2.92 11.31 0.40
CA ASP A 53 -3.47 12.25 -0.58
C ASP A 53 -4.72 11.71 -1.28
N GLY A 54 -5.38 10.72 -0.66
CA GLY A 54 -6.53 10.01 -1.21
C GLY A 54 -6.11 8.78 -2.01
N GLY A 55 -7.00 7.81 -2.09
CA GLY A 55 -6.82 6.58 -2.84
C GLY A 55 -7.78 6.46 -4.03
N ALA A 56 -7.99 5.25 -4.52
CA ALA A 56 -8.79 4.98 -5.71
C ALA A 56 -10.25 5.45 -5.61
N ILE A 57 -10.82 5.54 -4.42
CA ILE A 57 -12.18 6.08 -4.22
C ILE A 57 -12.23 7.55 -4.62
N ALA A 58 -11.17 8.32 -4.33
CA ALA A 58 -11.08 9.74 -4.67
C ALA A 58 -10.60 9.99 -6.11
N VAL A 59 -9.57 9.24 -6.57
CA VAL A 59 -8.86 9.55 -7.83
C VAL A 59 -9.15 8.56 -8.97
N GLY A 60 -9.86 7.47 -8.70
CA GLY A 60 -10.16 6.42 -9.67
C GLY A 60 -9.18 5.25 -9.65
N HIS A 61 -9.58 4.18 -10.33
CA HIS A 61 -8.81 2.93 -10.40
C HIS A 61 -8.67 2.43 -11.85
N PRO A 62 -7.84 3.07 -12.67
CA PRO A 62 -7.50 2.53 -13.99
C PRO A 62 -6.58 1.33 -13.82
N LEU A 63 -7.10 0.12 -14.07
CA LEU A 63 -6.45 -1.17 -13.72
C LEU A 63 -4.98 -1.24 -14.14
N ALA A 64 -4.68 -0.91 -15.40
CA ALA A 64 -3.32 -0.97 -15.92
C ALA A 64 -2.38 0.13 -15.36
N ALA A 65 -2.91 1.19 -14.77
CA ALA A 65 -2.15 2.34 -14.29
C ALA A 65 -2.03 2.41 -12.77
N SER A 66 -2.89 1.73 -12.01
CA SER A 66 -2.93 1.87 -10.55
C SER A 66 -1.64 1.45 -9.85
N GLY A 67 -0.97 0.40 -10.33
CA GLY A 67 0.32 0.01 -9.78
C GLY A 67 1.40 1.08 -9.97
N ALA A 68 1.46 1.69 -11.16
CA ALA A 68 2.36 2.79 -11.45
C ALA A 68 2.00 4.03 -10.61
N ARG A 69 0.72 4.39 -10.51
CA ARG A 69 0.24 5.52 -9.71
C ARG A 69 0.65 5.37 -8.25
N ILE A 70 0.36 4.22 -7.64
CA ILE A 70 0.71 3.93 -6.24
C ILE A 70 2.22 4.05 -6.03
N THR A 71 3.01 3.40 -6.87
CA THR A 71 4.47 3.39 -6.74
C THR A 71 5.05 4.79 -6.89
N MET A 72 4.63 5.54 -7.90
CA MET A 72 5.09 6.93 -8.12
C MET A 72 4.70 7.84 -6.95
N HIS A 73 3.47 7.75 -6.46
CA HIS A 73 3.01 8.53 -5.33
C HIS A 73 3.87 8.28 -4.09
N LEU A 74 4.11 7.00 -3.75
CA LEU A 74 4.97 6.65 -2.63
C LEU A 74 6.39 7.20 -2.78
N VAL A 75 6.99 7.15 -3.97
CA VAL A 75 8.34 7.68 -4.22
C VAL A 75 8.39 9.20 -4.01
N TYR A 76 7.43 9.94 -4.55
CA TYR A 76 7.38 11.40 -4.41
C TYR A 76 7.09 11.82 -2.96
N GLU A 77 6.15 11.15 -2.30
CA GLU A 77 5.78 11.46 -0.91
C GLU A 77 6.88 11.12 0.09
N LEU A 78 7.60 10.02 -0.10
CA LEU A 78 8.79 9.72 0.70
C LEU A 78 9.83 10.85 0.61
N ARG A 79 10.10 11.34 -0.60
CA ARG A 79 11.03 12.45 -0.80
C ARG A 79 10.53 13.74 -0.15
N ARG A 80 9.26 14.08 -0.35
CA ARG A 80 8.64 15.29 0.18
C ARG A 80 8.63 15.31 1.72
N ARG A 81 8.35 14.17 2.33
CA ARG A 81 8.25 14.01 3.79
C ARG A 81 9.58 13.71 4.49
N GLY A 82 10.63 13.42 3.73
CA GLY A 82 11.91 13.00 4.30
C GLY A 82 11.88 11.59 4.92
N GLY A 83 10.85 10.78 4.57
CA GLY A 83 10.73 9.39 5.03
C GLY A 83 11.75 8.48 4.37
N ARG A 84 11.93 7.30 4.94
CA ARG A 84 12.88 6.29 4.44
C ARG A 84 12.19 5.13 3.75
N TYR A 85 11.16 4.55 4.35
CA TYR A 85 10.48 3.36 3.85
C TYR A 85 9.03 3.61 3.50
N ALA A 86 8.58 3.05 2.40
CA ALA A 86 7.18 3.02 2.02
C ALA A 86 6.74 1.63 1.57
N LEU A 87 5.45 1.35 1.75
CA LEU A 87 4.83 0.10 1.39
C LEU A 87 3.58 0.35 0.57
N GLY A 88 3.53 -0.24 -0.61
CA GLY A 88 2.36 -0.26 -1.48
C GLY A 88 1.73 -1.64 -1.55
N GLY A 89 0.41 -1.70 -1.67
CA GLY A 89 -0.31 -2.95 -1.82
C GLY A 89 -1.60 -2.83 -2.63
N ALA A 90 -1.93 -3.89 -3.34
CA ALA A 90 -3.18 -3.98 -4.10
C ALA A 90 -3.72 -5.40 -4.10
N CYS A 91 -5.05 -5.54 -4.09
CA CYS A 91 -5.70 -6.80 -4.42
C CYS A 91 -5.71 -7.00 -5.94
N ILE A 92 -5.69 -8.26 -6.35
CA ILE A 92 -5.76 -8.66 -7.76
C ILE A 92 -6.90 -9.66 -7.90
N GLY A 93 -7.53 -9.69 -9.06
CA GLY A 93 -8.56 -10.68 -9.37
C GLY A 93 -8.11 -12.11 -9.11
N GLY A 94 -9.04 -13.01 -8.77
CA GLY A 94 -8.75 -14.41 -8.46
C GLY A 94 -8.23 -14.64 -7.02
N GLY A 95 -8.45 -13.70 -6.09
CA GLY A 95 -8.06 -13.85 -4.68
C GLY A 95 -6.58 -13.62 -4.40
N GLN A 96 -5.90 -12.94 -5.30
CA GLN A 96 -4.48 -12.61 -5.20
C GLN A 96 -4.25 -11.24 -4.58
N GLY A 97 -3.02 -10.98 -4.14
CA GLY A 97 -2.53 -9.67 -3.74
C GLY A 97 -1.09 -9.46 -4.16
N ILE A 98 -0.72 -8.19 -4.33
CA ILE A 98 0.66 -7.79 -4.59
C ILE A 98 1.06 -6.71 -3.58
N ALA A 99 2.34 -6.70 -3.21
CA ALA A 99 2.91 -5.65 -2.38
C ALA A 99 4.30 -5.27 -2.87
N VAL A 100 4.67 -4.01 -2.68
CA VAL A 100 5.99 -3.47 -2.96
C VAL A 100 6.52 -2.75 -1.72
N VAL A 101 7.80 -2.97 -1.43
CA VAL A 101 8.56 -2.24 -0.42
C VAL A 101 9.52 -1.30 -1.16
N LEU A 102 9.56 -0.05 -0.74
CA LEU A 102 10.42 0.98 -1.30
C LEU A 102 11.30 1.55 -0.19
N GLU A 103 12.56 1.77 -0.52
CA GLU A 103 13.52 2.50 0.32
C GLU A 103 14.02 3.71 -0.45
N ARG A 104 14.03 4.86 0.22
CA ARG A 104 14.62 6.08 -0.35
C ARG A 104 16.15 5.99 -0.27
N ALA A 105 16.80 6.09 -1.42
CA ALA A 105 18.23 6.20 -1.53
C ALA A 105 18.73 7.56 -1.00
#